data_f1d62e2e0a06b99b32e5284b751b84dd
#
_entry.id   f1d62e2e0a06b99b32e5284b751b84dd
#
_cell.length_a   1.000
_cell.length_b   1.000
_cell.length_c   1.000
_cell.angle_alpha   90.00
_cell.angle_beta   90.00
_cell.angle_gamma   90.00
#
_symmetry.space_group_name_H-M   'P 1'
#
loop_
_entity.id
_entity.type
_entity.pdbx_description
1 polymer ?
#
loop_
_entity_poly.entity_id
_entity_poly.type
_entity_poly.pdbx_seq_one_letter_code
_entity_poly.pdbx_strand_id
1 'polypeptide(L)'
;MKKVISYFALSIFFISFVYKNILAENSYVDLELVLAVDVSSSVDEEEYQLQIRGVGAAFRHPDIIAAIESTGGNGIAVGMVQWSDNEEQALVGGWHIIKDAADAAEYARIIRRAPRVIAGGQTSIAGALIFSIDQINNNNIDSSRKVIDVSGDGRANNGVHPMQIRDIALDQNITINGLVIINDEPFLDGYYERGVIGGRGGFMMIAEDYKDYAAMILQKLLREIGMPVS
;
A
#
# COMPACT_ATOMS: atom_id res chain seq x y z
N MET A 1 -28.56 -75.54 -32.69
CA MET A 1 -28.54 -74.09 -32.58
C MET A 1 -27.99 -73.73 -31.19
N LYS A 2 -26.69 -73.41 -31.12
CA LYS A 2 -26.02 -72.91 -29.88
C LYS A 2 -25.87 -71.41 -29.92
N LYS A 3 -26.52 -70.72 -28.96
CA LYS A 3 -26.36 -69.25 -28.81
C LYS A 3 -25.08 -68.97 -28.04
N VAL A 4 -24.17 -68.21 -28.68
CA VAL A 4 -22.98 -67.70 -28.06
C VAL A 4 -23.32 -66.29 -27.44
N ILE A 5 -23.22 -66.23 -26.12
CA ILE A 5 -23.39 -64.96 -25.39
C ILE A 5 -22.00 -64.37 -25.20
N SER A 6 -21.76 -63.23 -25.89
CA SER A 6 -20.53 -62.46 -25.78
C SER A 6 -20.64 -61.49 -24.60
N TYR A 7 -19.77 -61.63 -23.60
CA TYR A 7 -19.63 -60.66 -22.50
C TYR A 7 -18.66 -59.57 -22.90
N PHE A 8 -19.20 -58.39 -23.08
CA PHE A 8 -18.37 -57.15 -23.21
C PHE A 8 -18.01 -56.71 -21.79
N ALA A 9 -16.73 -56.84 -21.42
CA ALA A 9 -16.19 -56.30 -20.20
C ALA A 9 -15.88 -54.82 -20.39
N LEU A 10 -16.66 -53.94 -19.76
CA LEU A 10 -16.44 -52.49 -19.76
C LEU A 10 -15.44 -52.17 -18.66
N SER A 11 -14.19 -51.91 -19.04
CA SER A 11 -13.14 -51.47 -18.11
C SER A 11 -13.31 -49.97 -17.85
N ILE A 12 -13.82 -49.64 -16.68
CA ILE A 12 -13.91 -48.26 -16.22
C ILE A 12 -12.52 -47.83 -15.66
N PHE A 13 -11.81 -47.01 -16.42
CA PHE A 13 -10.58 -46.39 -15.97
C PHE A 13 -10.93 -45.22 -15.03
N PHE A 14 -10.76 -45.40 -13.73
CA PHE A 14 -10.83 -44.34 -12.74
C PHE A 14 -9.53 -43.52 -12.85
N ILE A 15 -9.60 -42.38 -13.54
CA ILE A 15 -8.55 -41.36 -13.49
C ILE A 15 -8.77 -40.54 -12.20
N SER A 16 -8.03 -40.90 -11.15
CA SER A 16 -7.95 -40.09 -9.94
C SER A 16 -7.21 -38.81 -10.25
N PHE A 17 -7.91 -37.70 -10.49
CA PHE A 17 -7.35 -36.37 -10.51
C PHE A 17 -6.96 -36.01 -9.07
N VAL A 18 -5.68 -36.18 -8.75
CA VAL A 18 -5.12 -35.65 -7.51
C VAL A 18 -5.04 -34.12 -7.71
N TYR A 19 -6.03 -33.40 -7.19
CA TYR A 19 -5.92 -31.96 -7.01
C TYR A 19 -4.80 -31.72 -5.98
N LYS A 20 -3.61 -31.46 -6.49
CA LYS A 20 -2.55 -30.88 -5.68
C LYS A 20 -3.02 -29.48 -5.31
N ASN A 21 -3.53 -29.30 -4.10
CA ASN A 21 -3.68 -27.97 -3.52
C ASN A 21 -2.28 -27.37 -3.48
N ILE A 22 -1.91 -26.61 -4.52
CA ILE A 22 -0.79 -25.71 -4.47
C ILE A 22 -1.28 -24.59 -3.57
N LEU A 23 -0.97 -24.68 -2.27
CA LEU A 23 -0.99 -23.52 -1.41
C LEU A 23 -0.06 -22.54 -2.12
N ALA A 24 -0.59 -21.38 -2.51
CA ALA A 24 0.24 -20.32 -3.05
C ALA A 24 1.30 -20.04 -1.99
N GLU A 25 2.57 -20.26 -2.33
CA GLU A 25 3.67 -19.97 -1.44
C GLU A 25 3.64 -18.45 -1.22
N ASN A 26 3.55 -18.01 0.05
CA ASN A 26 3.56 -16.58 0.35
C ASN A 26 4.85 -15.97 -0.22
N SER A 27 4.70 -14.88 -0.93
CA SER A 27 5.87 -14.11 -1.36
C SER A 27 6.48 -13.42 -0.13
N TYR A 28 7.81 -13.49 0.02
CA TYR A 28 8.52 -12.79 1.09
C TYR A 28 9.25 -11.57 0.54
N VAL A 29 9.13 -10.43 1.24
CA VAL A 29 9.79 -9.17 0.91
C VAL A 29 10.45 -8.55 2.16
N ASP A 30 11.37 -7.61 1.96
CA ASP A 30 12.04 -6.93 3.07
C ASP A 30 11.18 -5.80 3.67
N LEU A 31 10.32 -5.19 2.85
CA LEU A 31 9.39 -4.14 3.27
C LEU A 31 8.05 -4.32 2.55
N GLU A 32 6.99 -4.24 3.30
CA GLU A 32 5.63 -4.11 2.81
C GLU A 32 5.14 -2.69 3.11
N LEU A 33 4.80 -1.94 2.05
CA LEU A 33 4.49 -0.51 2.12
C LEU A 33 3.13 -0.21 1.51
N VAL A 34 2.23 0.35 2.30
CA VAL A 34 1.00 0.95 1.81
C VAL A 34 1.21 2.47 1.69
N LEU A 35 0.98 3.02 0.51
CA LEU A 35 0.88 4.45 0.27
C LEU A 35 -0.60 4.84 0.34
N ALA A 36 -1.04 5.35 1.49
CA ALA A 36 -2.41 5.79 1.72
C ALA A 36 -2.54 7.28 1.37
N VAL A 37 -3.12 7.55 0.19
CA VAL A 37 -3.19 8.87 -0.44
C VAL A 37 -4.57 9.47 -0.24
N ASP A 38 -4.63 10.65 0.37
CA ASP A 38 -5.86 11.42 0.57
C ASP A 38 -6.46 11.87 -0.76
N VAL A 39 -7.74 11.59 -0.93
CA VAL A 39 -8.57 12.06 -2.03
C VAL A 39 -9.92 12.61 -1.50
N SER A 40 -9.94 13.11 -0.25
CA SER A 40 -11.10 13.77 0.34
C SER A 40 -11.48 15.05 -0.42
N SER A 41 -12.56 15.70 -0.04
CA SER A 41 -13.08 16.85 -0.80
C SER A 41 -12.20 18.09 -0.77
N SER A 42 -11.22 18.17 0.15
CA SER A 42 -10.19 19.24 0.17
C SER A 42 -9.19 19.09 -0.97
N VAL A 43 -8.98 17.86 -1.47
CA VAL A 43 -8.04 17.55 -2.54
C VAL A 43 -8.73 17.70 -3.89
N ASP A 44 -8.33 18.67 -4.69
CA ASP A 44 -8.84 18.83 -6.05
C ASP A 44 -8.17 17.87 -7.06
N GLU A 45 -8.60 17.92 -8.32
CA GLU A 45 -8.05 17.03 -9.36
C GLU A 45 -6.58 17.38 -9.70
N GLU A 46 -6.19 18.65 -9.66
CA GLU A 46 -4.82 19.06 -9.93
C GLU A 46 -3.88 18.57 -8.81
N GLU A 47 -4.29 18.71 -7.57
CA GLU A 47 -3.59 18.25 -6.37
C GLU A 47 -3.46 16.72 -6.36
N TYR A 48 -4.54 15.99 -6.68
CA TYR A 48 -4.47 14.54 -6.88
C TYR A 48 -3.42 14.17 -7.95
N GLN A 49 -3.43 14.86 -9.08
CA GLN A 49 -2.45 14.61 -10.15
C GLN A 49 -1.01 14.93 -9.72
N LEU A 50 -0.80 15.92 -8.85
CA LEU A 50 0.52 16.21 -8.27
C LEU A 50 1.00 15.05 -7.39
N GLN A 51 0.13 14.47 -6.57
CA GLN A 51 0.44 13.30 -5.75
C GLN A 51 0.85 12.10 -6.63
N ILE A 52 0.02 11.72 -7.60
CA ILE A 52 0.26 10.57 -8.49
C ILE A 52 1.55 10.74 -9.31
N ARG A 53 1.79 11.95 -9.83
CA ARG A 53 3.03 12.25 -10.57
C ARG A 53 4.24 12.19 -9.66
N GLY A 54 4.13 12.70 -8.43
CA GLY A 54 5.18 12.66 -7.42
C GLY A 54 5.59 11.24 -7.07
N VAL A 55 4.62 10.38 -6.71
CA VAL A 55 4.88 8.95 -6.45
C VAL A 55 5.51 8.27 -7.67
N GLY A 56 4.92 8.44 -8.86
CA GLY A 56 5.45 7.83 -10.08
C GLY A 56 6.84 8.34 -10.48
N ALA A 57 7.19 9.58 -10.14
CA ALA A 57 8.54 10.13 -10.35
C ALA A 57 9.54 9.55 -9.35
N ALA A 58 9.14 9.41 -8.08
CA ALA A 58 9.98 8.86 -7.02
C ALA A 58 10.42 7.42 -7.34
N PHE A 59 9.51 6.54 -7.77
CA PHE A 59 9.86 5.16 -8.15
C PHE A 59 10.70 5.05 -9.42
N ARG A 60 10.92 6.14 -10.14
CA ARG A 60 11.88 6.22 -11.27
C ARG A 60 13.20 6.86 -10.89
N HIS A 61 13.32 7.34 -9.66
CA HIS A 61 14.54 8.02 -9.22
C HIS A 61 15.65 7.00 -8.96
N PRO A 62 16.88 7.23 -9.45
CA PRO A 62 18.00 6.29 -9.27
C PRO A 62 18.26 5.92 -7.80
N ASP A 63 18.11 6.87 -6.88
CA ASP A 63 18.37 6.63 -5.46
C ASP A 63 17.31 5.71 -4.83
N ILE A 64 16.04 5.80 -5.27
CA ILE A 64 14.98 4.87 -4.83
C ILE A 64 15.28 3.46 -5.36
N ILE A 65 15.67 3.34 -6.62
CA ILE A 65 16.05 2.05 -7.21
C ILE A 65 17.22 1.45 -6.44
N ALA A 66 18.27 2.22 -6.19
CA ALA A 66 19.42 1.78 -5.40
C ALA A 66 19.05 1.40 -3.97
N ALA A 67 18.12 2.15 -3.32
CA ALA A 67 17.63 1.82 -2.00
C ALA A 67 16.88 0.47 -2.01
N ILE A 68 16.01 0.22 -2.99
CA ILE A 68 15.29 -1.05 -3.15
C ILE A 68 16.28 -2.21 -3.37
N GLU A 69 17.22 -2.05 -4.28
CA GLU A 69 18.24 -3.07 -4.58
C GLU A 69 19.16 -3.36 -3.38
N SER A 70 19.32 -2.40 -2.46
CA SER A 70 20.10 -2.53 -1.23
C SER A 70 19.36 -3.12 -0.04
N THR A 71 18.05 -3.37 -0.13
CA THR A 71 17.32 -4.13 0.88
C THR A 71 17.84 -5.57 0.94
N GLY A 72 17.39 -6.40 1.87
CA GLY A 72 17.92 -7.76 2.08
C GLY A 72 17.90 -8.72 0.87
N GLY A 73 17.58 -8.22 -0.33
CA GLY A 73 17.56 -8.96 -1.60
C GLY A 73 16.21 -9.54 -1.98
N ASN A 74 15.19 -9.35 -1.14
CA ASN A 74 13.83 -9.81 -1.44
C ASN A 74 12.98 -8.70 -2.07
N GLY A 75 13.47 -7.46 -2.08
CA GLY A 75 12.78 -6.28 -2.59
C GLY A 75 11.70 -5.77 -1.63
N ILE A 76 10.80 -4.97 -2.18
CA ILE A 76 9.68 -4.38 -1.44
C ILE A 76 8.35 -4.71 -2.11
N ALA A 77 7.28 -4.82 -1.35
CA ALA A 77 5.91 -4.85 -1.87
C ALA A 77 5.25 -3.50 -1.63
N VAL A 78 4.64 -2.92 -2.65
CA VAL A 78 3.97 -1.62 -2.55
C VAL A 78 2.54 -1.71 -3.04
N GLY A 79 1.60 -1.20 -2.24
CA GLY A 79 0.21 -0.99 -2.61
C GLY A 79 -0.17 0.47 -2.43
N MET A 80 -0.96 1.05 -3.34
CA MET A 80 -1.48 2.41 -3.20
C MET A 80 -2.97 2.37 -2.86
N VAL A 81 -3.35 3.02 -1.77
CA VAL A 81 -4.72 3.15 -1.30
C VAL A 81 -5.16 4.59 -1.46
N GLN A 82 -6.24 4.82 -2.20
CA GLN A 82 -6.98 6.08 -2.13
C GLN A 82 -7.97 6.01 -0.97
N TRP A 83 -8.13 7.13 -0.26
CA TRP A 83 -9.05 7.18 0.87
C TRP A 83 -9.71 8.55 1.02
N SER A 84 -10.93 8.56 1.56
CA SER A 84 -11.65 9.78 1.95
C SER A 84 -12.51 9.54 3.19
N ASP A 85 -13.77 9.20 3.02
CA ASP A 85 -14.74 8.96 4.08
C ASP A 85 -14.46 7.63 4.82
N ASN A 86 -15.18 7.38 5.90
CA ASN A 86 -14.97 6.21 6.77
C ASN A 86 -15.14 4.86 6.05
N GLU A 87 -15.95 4.82 4.99
CA GLU A 87 -16.21 3.61 4.19
C GLU A 87 -15.76 3.74 2.72
N GLU A 88 -14.98 4.79 2.41
CA GLU A 88 -14.53 5.10 1.06
C GLU A 88 -13.01 4.94 0.95
N GLN A 89 -12.56 3.71 0.72
CA GLN A 89 -11.16 3.37 0.45
C GLN A 89 -11.08 2.41 -0.74
N ALA A 90 -10.00 2.49 -1.49
CA ALA A 90 -9.74 1.61 -2.62
C ALA A 90 -8.24 1.35 -2.82
N LEU A 91 -7.86 0.07 -2.95
CA LEU A 91 -6.53 -0.29 -3.45
C LEU A 91 -6.51 -0.09 -4.97
N VAL A 92 -5.67 0.82 -5.46
CA VAL A 92 -5.54 1.09 -6.90
C VAL A 92 -4.27 0.48 -7.48
N GLY A 93 -4.41 -0.16 -8.63
CA GLY A 93 -3.29 -0.83 -9.30
C GLY A 93 -2.89 -2.17 -8.68
N GLY A 94 -3.39 -2.53 -7.50
CA GLY A 94 -3.03 -3.77 -6.80
C GLY A 94 -1.68 -3.68 -6.07
N TRP A 95 -1.24 -4.81 -5.50
CA TRP A 95 0.08 -4.97 -4.89
C TRP A 95 1.14 -5.28 -5.95
N HIS A 96 2.31 -4.66 -5.81
CA HIS A 96 3.46 -4.86 -6.70
C HIS A 96 4.72 -5.18 -5.90
N ILE A 97 5.37 -6.28 -6.26
CA ILE A 97 6.71 -6.60 -5.74
C ILE A 97 7.74 -5.95 -6.65
N ILE A 98 8.61 -5.13 -6.06
CA ILE A 98 9.62 -4.34 -6.75
C ILE A 98 10.99 -4.77 -6.23
N LYS A 99 11.84 -5.29 -7.13
CA LYS A 99 13.19 -5.78 -6.80
C LYS A 99 14.28 -5.03 -7.53
N ASP A 100 13.96 -4.45 -8.67
CA ASP A 100 14.92 -3.80 -9.56
C ASP A 100 14.31 -2.61 -10.31
N ALA A 101 15.12 -1.99 -11.17
CA ALA A 101 14.72 -0.84 -11.97
C ALA A 101 13.57 -1.13 -12.94
N ALA A 102 13.43 -2.38 -13.44
CA ALA A 102 12.36 -2.72 -14.38
C ALA A 102 11.02 -2.80 -13.66
N ASP A 103 10.97 -3.44 -12.50
CA ASP A 103 9.79 -3.51 -11.63
C ASP A 103 9.37 -2.10 -11.18
N ALA A 104 10.33 -1.27 -10.76
CA ALA A 104 10.09 0.12 -10.33
C ALA A 104 9.51 0.97 -11.48
N ALA A 105 10.03 0.81 -12.70
CA ALA A 105 9.51 1.51 -13.87
C ALA A 105 8.08 1.07 -14.23
N GLU A 106 7.77 -0.21 -14.09
CA GLU A 106 6.42 -0.73 -14.33
C GLU A 106 5.43 -0.22 -13.27
N TYR A 107 5.79 -0.28 -11.99
CA TYR A 107 4.97 0.30 -10.92
C TYR A 107 4.71 1.80 -11.14
N ALA A 108 5.76 2.56 -11.45
CA ALA A 108 5.64 3.99 -11.77
C ALA A 108 4.69 4.24 -12.96
N ARG A 109 4.70 3.37 -13.96
CA ARG A 109 3.80 3.44 -15.13
C ARG A 109 2.34 3.20 -14.73
N ILE A 110 2.10 2.24 -13.85
CA ILE A 110 0.76 1.90 -13.34
C ILE A 110 0.23 3.07 -12.52
N ILE A 111 0.98 3.55 -11.54
CA ILE A 111 0.55 4.62 -10.64
C ILE A 111 0.27 5.92 -11.40
N ARG A 112 1.11 6.30 -12.35
CA ARG A 112 0.89 7.50 -13.15
C ARG A 112 -0.38 7.48 -14.01
N ARG A 113 -0.99 6.33 -14.18
CA ARG A 113 -2.26 6.13 -14.91
C ARG A 113 -3.42 5.78 -13.98
N ALA A 114 -3.16 5.70 -12.67
CA ALA A 114 -4.19 5.38 -11.70
C ALA A 114 -5.29 6.45 -11.74
N PRO A 115 -6.54 6.08 -11.99
CA PRO A 115 -7.63 7.02 -11.94
C PRO A 115 -7.94 7.38 -10.49
N ARG A 116 -8.48 8.58 -10.26
CA ARG A 116 -9.17 8.87 -9.01
C ARG A 116 -10.48 8.08 -9.01
N VAL A 117 -10.57 7.07 -8.15
CA VAL A 117 -11.74 6.17 -8.10
C VAL A 117 -12.75 6.57 -7.03
N ILE A 118 -12.35 7.44 -6.11
CA ILE A 118 -13.18 8.02 -5.05
C ILE A 118 -13.45 9.48 -5.40
N ALA A 119 -14.72 9.86 -5.42
CA ALA A 119 -15.14 11.19 -5.89
C ALA A 119 -14.87 12.35 -4.90
N GLY A 120 -14.35 12.04 -3.72
CA GLY A 120 -14.20 12.94 -2.59
C GLY A 120 -15.04 12.45 -1.42
N GLY A 121 -15.16 13.24 -0.38
CA GLY A 121 -15.88 12.90 0.84
C GLY A 121 -15.30 13.62 2.04
N GLN A 122 -15.65 13.16 3.22
CA GLN A 122 -15.05 13.61 4.47
C GLN A 122 -13.64 13.05 4.61
N THR A 123 -12.94 13.41 5.68
CA THR A 123 -11.57 13.00 5.95
C THR A 123 -11.56 11.97 7.08
N SER A 124 -11.39 10.68 6.76
CA SER A 124 -11.29 9.60 7.73
C SER A 124 -9.94 8.91 7.70
N ILE A 125 -8.99 9.46 8.45
CA ILE A 125 -7.67 8.83 8.62
C ILE A 125 -7.81 7.44 9.28
N ALA A 126 -8.76 7.28 10.21
CA ALA A 126 -9.04 5.99 10.82
C ALA A 126 -9.51 4.95 9.78
N GLY A 127 -10.40 5.33 8.87
CA GLY A 127 -10.83 4.47 7.75
C GLY A 127 -9.67 4.07 6.85
N ALA A 128 -8.79 5.02 6.50
CA ALA A 128 -7.58 4.77 5.74
C ALA A 128 -6.66 3.74 6.43
N LEU A 129 -6.45 3.88 7.75
CA LEU A 129 -5.63 2.96 8.54
C LEU A 129 -6.26 1.57 8.63
N ILE A 130 -7.57 1.47 8.93
CA ILE A 130 -8.29 0.18 9.00
C ILE A 130 -8.14 -0.59 7.69
N PHE A 131 -8.43 0.08 6.57
CA PHE A 131 -8.34 -0.54 5.26
C PHE A 131 -6.90 -0.96 4.93
N SER A 132 -5.91 -0.11 5.23
CA SER A 132 -4.51 -0.41 4.98
C SER A 132 -4.00 -1.60 5.80
N ILE A 133 -4.41 -1.70 7.08
CA ILE A 133 -4.13 -2.86 7.93
C ILE A 133 -4.73 -4.14 7.33
N ASP A 134 -5.99 -4.07 6.86
CA ASP A 134 -6.65 -5.20 6.21
C ASP A 134 -5.93 -5.63 4.93
N GLN A 135 -5.50 -4.67 4.11
CA GLN A 135 -4.73 -4.94 2.90
C GLN A 135 -3.39 -5.64 3.20
N ILE A 136 -2.69 -5.24 4.25
CA ILE A 136 -1.45 -5.88 4.70
C ILE A 136 -1.70 -7.31 5.20
N ASN A 137 -2.78 -7.53 5.93
CA ASN A 137 -3.07 -8.83 6.55
C ASN A 137 -3.61 -9.88 5.57
N ASN A 138 -4.12 -9.47 4.41
CA ASN A 138 -4.86 -10.34 3.50
C ASN A 138 -4.28 -10.41 2.06
N ASN A 139 -3.01 -10.03 1.85
CA ASN A 139 -2.38 -10.01 0.52
C ASN A 139 -1.52 -11.22 0.17
N ASN A 140 -1.36 -12.20 1.08
CA ASN A 140 -0.46 -13.35 0.94
C ASN A 140 1.02 -12.96 0.73
N ILE A 141 1.45 -11.84 1.31
CA ILE A 141 2.85 -11.40 1.34
C ILE A 141 3.32 -11.43 2.79
N ASP A 142 4.48 -12.02 3.03
CA ASP A 142 5.18 -11.94 4.31
C ASP A 142 6.33 -10.94 4.20
N SER A 143 6.62 -10.21 5.28
CA SER A 143 7.67 -9.19 5.25
C SER A 143 8.38 -9.02 6.58
N SER A 144 9.64 -8.55 6.52
CA SER A 144 10.39 -8.16 7.71
C SER A 144 9.86 -6.88 8.37
N ARG A 145 9.33 -5.98 7.56
CA ARG A 145 8.82 -4.66 7.98
C ARG A 145 7.50 -4.37 7.30
N LYS A 146 6.56 -3.79 8.06
CA LYS A 146 5.25 -3.35 7.58
C LYS A 146 5.08 -1.86 7.87
N VAL A 147 4.77 -1.09 6.84
CA VAL A 147 4.65 0.36 6.93
C VAL A 147 3.38 0.83 6.23
N ILE A 148 2.65 1.72 6.88
CA ILE A 148 1.59 2.51 6.27
C ILE A 148 2.08 3.96 6.20
N ASP A 149 2.18 4.51 5.00
CA ASP A 149 2.50 5.90 4.73
C ASP A 149 1.21 6.67 4.45
N VAL A 150 0.79 7.53 5.37
CA VAL A 150 -0.44 8.32 5.23
C VAL A 150 -0.10 9.73 4.75
N SER A 151 -0.55 10.08 3.54
CA SER A 151 -0.51 11.46 3.04
C SER A 151 -1.89 12.11 3.19
N GLY A 152 -1.93 13.35 3.66
CA GLY A 152 -3.18 14.11 3.75
C GLY A 152 -2.96 15.57 4.16
N ASP A 153 -3.98 16.41 3.87
CA ASP A 153 -3.98 17.85 4.08
C ASP A 153 -4.97 18.33 5.16
N GLY A 154 -5.61 17.39 5.88
CA GLY A 154 -6.63 17.72 6.86
C GLY A 154 -6.65 16.83 8.10
N ARG A 155 -7.33 17.32 9.15
CA ARG A 155 -7.66 16.51 10.31
C ARG A 155 -8.83 15.60 10.00
N ALA A 156 -8.87 14.46 10.70
CA ALA A 156 -10.04 13.60 10.62
C ALA A 156 -11.29 14.35 11.11
N ASN A 157 -12.34 14.35 10.29
CA ASN A 157 -13.65 14.89 10.58
C ASN A 157 -14.77 13.82 10.48
N ASN A 158 -14.38 12.57 10.22
CA ASN A 158 -15.26 11.41 10.14
C ASN A 158 -14.57 10.17 10.75
N GLY A 159 -15.38 9.23 11.24
CA GLY A 159 -14.92 8.01 11.87
C GLY A 159 -14.44 8.18 13.32
N VAL A 160 -13.76 7.17 13.83
CA VAL A 160 -13.15 7.21 15.18
C VAL A 160 -11.85 8.01 15.15
N HIS A 161 -11.35 8.38 16.33
CA HIS A 161 -10.08 9.11 16.40
C HIS A 161 -8.92 8.23 15.89
N PRO A 162 -8.05 8.72 14.98
CA PRO A 162 -6.99 7.92 14.35
C PRO A 162 -6.07 7.20 15.34
N MET A 163 -5.81 7.79 16.50
CA MET A 163 -4.99 7.20 17.58
C MET A 163 -5.46 5.79 17.97
N GLN A 164 -6.76 5.51 17.96
CA GLN A 164 -7.28 4.19 18.33
C GLN A 164 -6.86 3.11 17.32
N ILE A 165 -6.86 3.47 16.05
CA ILE A 165 -6.48 2.54 14.98
C ILE A 165 -4.96 2.46 14.84
N ARG A 166 -4.26 3.59 15.06
CA ARG A 166 -2.79 3.59 15.18
C ARG A 166 -2.33 2.56 16.20
N ASP A 167 -2.90 2.59 17.41
CA ASP A 167 -2.47 1.69 18.49
C ASP A 167 -2.72 0.21 18.09
N ILE A 168 -3.81 -0.09 17.37
CA ILE A 168 -4.06 -1.43 16.81
C ILE A 168 -2.99 -1.82 15.76
N ALA A 169 -2.56 -0.89 14.92
CA ALA A 169 -1.48 -1.12 13.95
C ALA A 169 -0.15 -1.44 14.65
N LEU A 170 0.17 -0.69 15.72
CA LEU A 170 1.37 -0.87 16.49
C LEU A 170 1.41 -2.24 17.18
N ASP A 171 0.30 -2.71 17.72
CA ASP A 171 0.16 -4.05 18.32
C ASP A 171 0.42 -5.17 17.28
N GLN A 172 0.26 -4.87 15.98
CA GLN A 172 0.58 -5.76 14.87
C GLN A 172 1.98 -5.52 14.28
N ASN A 173 2.83 -4.72 14.95
CA ASN A 173 4.16 -4.31 14.46
C ASN A 173 4.12 -3.57 13.11
N ILE A 174 3.03 -2.88 12.81
CA ILE A 174 2.90 -2.00 11.64
C ILE A 174 3.31 -0.59 12.07
N THR A 175 4.30 -0.02 11.40
CA THR A 175 4.71 1.37 11.59
C THR A 175 3.85 2.29 10.74
N ILE A 176 3.43 3.43 11.29
CA ILE A 176 2.70 4.46 10.57
C ILE A 176 3.59 5.68 10.43
N ASN A 177 3.88 6.06 9.19
CA ASN A 177 4.55 7.29 8.81
C ASN A 177 3.55 8.27 8.19
N GLY A 178 3.93 9.54 8.07
CA GLY A 178 3.05 10.56 7.47
C GLY A 178 3.77 11.49 6.50
N LEU A 179 3.07 11.90 5.45
CA LEU A 179 3.39 13.07 4.67
C LEU A 179 2.27 14.09 4.85
N VAL A 180 2.53 15.08 5.68
CA VAL A 180 1.55 16.11 6.07
C VAL A 180 1.66 17.26 5.11
N ILE A 181 0.57 17.61 4.45
CA ILE A 181 0.50 18.75 3.53
C ILE A 181 -0.22 19.86 4.28
N ILE A 182 0.50 20.92 4.64
CA ILE A 182 -0.02 21.99 5.51
C ILE A 182 -1.13 22.76 4.80
N ASN A 183 -0.93 23.05 3.51
CA ASN A 183 -1.89 23.76 2.66
C ASN A 183 -2.59 24.90 3.43
N ASP A 184 -3.87 24.74 3.78
CA ASP A 184 -4.68 25.74 4.48
C ASP A 184 -4.92 25.40 5.97
N GLU A 185 -4.35 24.31 6.52
CA GLU A 185 -4.57 23.89 7.90
C GLU A 185 -3.33 24.06 8.80
N PRO A 186 -3.17 25.18 9.51
CA PRO A 186 -2.06 25.38 10.44
C PRO A 186 -2.04 24.35 11.57
N PHE A 187 -0.83 23.94 12.01
CA PHE A 187 -0.62 22.98 13.09
C PHE A 187 -1.13 21.55 12.81
N LEU A 188 -1.32 21.21 11.54
CA LEU A 188 -1.69 19.86 11.13
C LEU A 188 -0.58 18.85 11.48
N ASP A 189 0.68 19.25 11.38
CA ASP A 189 1.85 18.49 11.81
C ASP A 189 1.74 17.98 13.24
N GLY A 190 1.43 18.88 14.18
CA GLY A 190 1.24 18.50 15.58
C GLY A 190 0.04 17.58 15.82
N TYR A 191 -0.98 17.61 14.95
CA TYR A 191 -2.08 16.66 15.01
C TYR A 191 -1.65 15.26 14.55
N TYR A 192 -0.92 15.17 13.43
CA TYR A 192 -0.39 13.91 12.92
C TYR A 192 0.61 13.29 13.90
N GLU A 193 1.55 14.08 14.42
CA GLU A 193 2.55 13.62 15.39
C GLU A 193 1.92 12.96 16.61
N ARG A 194 0.87 13.57 17.18
CA ARG A 194 0.23 13.06 18.40
C ARG A 194 -0.77 11.93 18.14
N GLY A 195 -1.46 11.93 17.00
CA GLY A 195 -2.63 11.10 16.78
C GLY A 195 -2.53 10.06 15.67
N VAL A 196 -1.58 10.20 14.74
CA VAL A 196 -1.49 9.36 13.54
C VAL A 196 -0.17 8.57 13.51
N ILE A 197 0.95 9.28 13.67
CA ILE A 197 2.28 8.68 13.55
C ILE A 197 2.57 7.76 14.72
N GLY A 198 3.20 6.61 14.45
CA GLY A 198 3.59 5.67 15.50
C GLY A 198 4.35 4.45 15.00
N GLY A 199 4.84 3.66 15.96
CA GLY A 199 5.61 2.46 15.67
C GLY A 199 7.12 2.71 15.66
N ARG A 200 7.87 1.65 15.37
CA ARG A 200 9.33 1.66 15.46
C ARG A 200 9.94 2.56 14.40
N GLY A 201 10.55 3.66 14.83
CA GLY A 201 11.15 4.63 13.91
C GLY A 201 10.12 5.44 13.10
N GLY A 202 8.85 5.44 13.54
CA GLY A 202 7.80 6.23 12.91
C GLY A 202 8.17 7.70 12.81
N PHE A 203 7.88 8.31 11.66
CA PHE A 203 8.22 9.70 11.38
C PHE A 203 7.21 10.34 10.44
N MET A 204 7.25 11.64 10.35
CA MET A 204 6.53 12.37 9.30
C MET A 204 7.47 13.31 8.56
N MET A 205 7.05 13.71 7.36
CA MET A 205 7.60 14.84 6.61
C MET A 205 6.49 15.84 6.32
N ILE A 206 6.87 17.07 6.09
CA ILE A 206 5.95 18.18 5.89
C ILE A 206 6.16 18.74 4.50
N ALA A 207 5.09 18.84 3.72
CA ALA A 207 5.00 19.63 2.50
C ALA A 207 4.23 20.91 2.82
N GLU A 208 4.71 22.04 2.37
CA GLU A 208 4.02 23.34 2.57
C GLU A 208 2.71 23.36 1.76
N ASP A 209 2.78 22.85 0.53
CA ASP A 209 1.63 22.67 -0.35
C ASP A 209 1.81 21.43 -1.25
N TYR A 210 0.84 21.16 -2.14
CA TYR A 210 0.92 20.05 -3.08
C TYR A 210 2.02 20.17 -4.14
N LYS A 211 2.58 21.36 -4.37
CA LYS A 211 3.71 21.53 -5.30
C LYS A 211 5.01 20.97 -4.72
N ASP A 212 5.14 21.00 -3.39
CA ASP A 212 6.27 20.41 -2.69
C ASP A 212 6.15 18.88 -2.55
N TYR A 213 4.97 18.32 -2.78
CA TYR A 213 4.69 16.89 -2.57
C TYR A 213 5.71 15.97 -3.24
N ALA A 214 6.06 16.25 -4.51
CA ALA A 214 6.98 15.39 -5.26
C ALA A 214 8.39 15.33 -4.65
N ALA A 215 8.89 16.44 -4.11
CA ALA A 215 10.18 16.48 -3.43
C ALA A 215 10.11 15.75 -2.07
N MET A 216 9.03 15.97 -1.33
CA MET A 216 8.86 15.39 0.00
C MET A 216 8.61 13.88 -0.05
N ILE A 217 7.78 13.39 -0.98
CA ILE A 217 7.54 11.94 -1.13
C ILE A 217 8.81 11.19 -1.55
N LEU A 218 9.65 11.78 -2.41
CA LEU A 218 10.95 11.21 -2.75
C LEU A 218 11.83 11.02 -1.51
N GLN A 219 12.03 12.10 -0.73
CA GLN A 219 12.86 12.05 0.48
C GLN A 219 12.28 11.06 1.51
N LYS A 220 10.95 11.07 1.64
CA LYS A 220 10.24 10.19 2.56
C LYS A 220 10.44 8.71 2.21
N LEU A 221 10.24 8.34 0.94
CA LEU A 221 10.44 6.98 0.46
C LEU A 221 11.90 6.52 0.59
N LEU A 222 12.87 7.40 0.33
CA LEU A 222 14.29 7.10 0.58
C LEU A 222 14.55 6.72 2.04
N ARG A 223 13.94 7.45 2.97
CA ARG A 223 14.06 7.16 4.40
C ARG A 223 13.34 5.86 4.78
N GLU A 224 12.16 5.59 4.25
CA GLU A 224 11.38 4.38 4.52
C GLU A 224 12.04 3.12 4.01
N ILE A 225 12.49 3.14 2.74
CA ILE A 225 13.10 1.99 2.08
C ILE A 225 14.50 1.75 2.66
N GLY A 226 15.30 2.79 2.84
CA GLY A 226 16.67 2.72 3.35
C GLY A 226 16.81 2.40 4.85
N MET A 227 15.73 2.26 5.62
CA MET A 227 15.83 1.86 7.01
C MET A 227 16.32 0.41 7.12
N PRO A 228 17.37 0.13 7.92
CA PRO A 228 17.88 -1.22 8.08
C PRO A 228 16.82 -2.14 8.68
N VAL A 229 16.72 -3.34 8.13
CA VAL A 229 16.00 -4.47 8.74
C VAL A 229 16.80 -4.89 9.97
N SER A 230 16.18 -4.92 11.12
CA SER A 230 16.85 -5.21 12.41
C SER A 230 16.41 -6.54 12.98
#